data_d82cc1245f8a193c1e7fb30b1033a328
#
_entry.id   d82cc1245f8a193c1e7fb30b1033a328
#
_cell.length_a   1.000
_cell.length_b   1.000
_cell.length_c   1.000
_cell.angle_alpha   90.00
_cell.angle_beta   90.00
_cell.angle_gamma   90.00
#
_symmetry.space_group_name_H-M   'P 1'
#
loop_
_entity.id
_entity.type
_entity.pdbx_description
1 polymer ?
#
loop_
_entity_poly.entity_id
_entity_poly.type
_entity_poly.pdbx_seq_one_letter_code
_entity_poly.pdbx_strand_id
1 'polypeptide(L)'
;MYRIYEKAAKIYPDSDWQAYQIEALISQENYKEAYQLYDTTVRRYTDDMGLPPSDKMLENYRKMSRKLQQPQTELMEIQSSLVENPVSGAYYCSYPSFIDTYHIMQRNMERIGFSAFMLLCTLVDYEGKPISNKEKLEERSRALKESIGSSLRKGDVYTKFSASQYLVLLIGSTREGCDVVARRISKSLKEREGTKAEVRYSNVSLSDLSRIVQN
;
A
#
# COMPACT_ATOMS: atom_id res chain seq x y z
N MET A 1 28.56 -0.07 -16.33
CA MET A 1 27.53 -1.11 -16.04
C MET A 1 26.16 -0.49 -15.76
N TYR A 2 26.00 0.42 -14.82
CA TYR A 2 24.73 1.10 -14.49
C TYR A 2 23.97 1.66 -15.73
N ARG A 3 24.63 2.44 -16.59
CA ARG A 3 24.02 3.04 -17.81
C ARG A 3 23.49 2.00 -18.82
N ILE A 4 24.05 0.78 -18.84
CA ILE A 4 23.57 -0.29 -19.71
C ILE A 4 22.23 -0.82 -19.18
N TYR A 5 22.13 -1.04 -17.87
CA TYR A 5 20.89 -1.50 -17.24
C TYR A 5 19.80 -0.43 -17.26
N GLU A 6 20.17 0.87 -17.15
CA GLU A 6 19.24 1.99 -17.32
C GLU A 6 18.59 2.00 -18.72
N LYS A 7 19.40 1.79 -19.77
CA LYS A 7 18.86 1.66 -21.14
C LYS A 7 18.01 0.41 -21.32
N ALA A 8 18.44 -0.70 -20.78
CA ALA A 8 17.68 -1.95 -20.84
C ALA A 8 16.33 -1.84 -20.14
N ALA A 9 16.25 -1.18 -18.97
CA ALA A 9 15.01 -0.93 -18.24
C ALA A 9 14.02 -0.04 -19.01
N LYS A 10 14.51 0.87 -19.84
CA LYS A 10 13.65 1.72 -20.71
C LYS A 10 13.07 0.91 -21.90
N ILE A 11 13.81 -0.06 -22.39
CA ILE A 11 13.40 -0.88 -23.56
C ILE A 11 12.51 -2.05 -23.13
N TYR A 12 12.80 -2.65 -21.99
CA TYR A 12 12.12 -3.82 -21.45
C TYR A 12 11.63 -3.53 -20.02
N PRO A 13 10.56 -2.75 -19.86
CA PRO A 13 10.08 -2.29 -18.53
C PRO A 13 9.56 -3.43 -17.64
N ASP A 14 9.16 -4.57 -18.24
CA ASP A 14 8.62 -5.71 -17.52
C ASP A 14 9.70 -6.70 -17.03
N SER A 15 10.97 -6.38 -17.26
CA SER A 15 12.10 -7.18 -16.80
C SER A 15 12.76 -6.57 -15.57
N ASP A 16 13.40 -7.40 -14.74
CA ASP A 16 13.99 -7.03 -13.44
C ASP A 16 15.33 -6.25 -13.55
N TRP A 17 15.47 -5.40 -14.60
CA TRP A 17 16.69 -4.61 -14.86
C TRP A 17 17.01 -3.62 -13.73
N GLN A 18 15.98 -3.13 -13.03
CA GLN A 18 16.16 -2.23 -11.89
C GLN A 18 16.92 -2.92 -10.75
N ALA A 19 16.71 -4.22 -10.53
CA ALA A 19 17.46 -4.98 -9.54
C ALA A 19 18.97 -5.00 -9.85
N TYR A 20 19.33 -5.10 -11.13
CA TYR A 20 20.74 -5.04 -11.56
C TYR A 20 21.33 -3.62 -11.50
N GLN A 21 20.51 -2.57 -11.74
CA GLN A 21 20.92 -1.19 -11.52
C GLN A 21 21.26 -0.93 -10.05
N ILE A 22 20.39 -1.40 -9.14
CA ILE A 22 20.59 -1.30 -7.70
C ILE A 22 21.87 -2.03 -7.28
N GLU A 23 22.09 -3.24 -7.79
CA GLU A 23 23.32 -4.00 -7.52
C GLU A 23 24.59 -3.26 -8.02
N ALA A 24 24.52 -2.61 -9.19
CA ALA A 24 25.62 -1.82 -9.70
C ALA A 24 25.91 -0.59 -8.83
N LEU A 25 24.89 0.06 -8.27
CA LEU A 25 25.04 1.16 -7.32
C LEU A 25 25.63 0.69 -5.98
N ILE A 26 25.18 -0.45 -5.48
CA ILE A 26 25.74 -1.10 -4.27
C ILE A 26 27.24 -1.39 -4.48
N SER A 27 27.63 -1.90 -5.66
CA SER A 27 29.03 -2.18 -6.00
C SER A 27 29.90 -0.93 -6.07
N GLN A 28 29.30 0.23 -6.29
CA GLN A 28 29.95 1.55 -6.29
C GLN A 28 29.86 2.23 -4.91
N GLU A 29 29.40 1.53 -3.88
CA GLU A 29 29.16 2.05 -2.53
C GLU A 29 28.18 3.26 -2.47
N ASN A 30 27.41 3.47 -3.55
CA ASN A 30 26.41 4.53 -3.62
C ASN A 30 25.06 4.05 -3.05
N TYR A 31 25.05 3.78 -1.74
CA TYR A 31 23.91 3.18 -1.03
C TYR A 31 22.68 4.09 -1.01
N LYS A 32 22.87 5.42 -0.99
CA LYS A 32 21.76 6.38 -0.98
C LYS A 32 20.93 6.31 -2.27
N GLU A 33 21.57 6.37 -3.41
CA GLU A 33 20.90 6.24 -4.70
C GLU A 33 20.34 4.84 -4.91
N ALA A 34 21.06 3.80 -4.47
CA ALA A 34 20.60 2.42 -4.50
C ALA A 34 19.29 2.24 -3.73
N TYR A 35 19.19 2.83 -2.54
CA TYR A 35 17.98 2.80 -1.72
C TYR A 35 16.82 3.56 -2.33
N GLN A 36 17.06 4.76 -2.87
CA GLN A 36 16.03 5.55 -3.56
C GLN A 36 15.46 4.82 -4.77
N LEU A 37 16.34 4.21 -5.58
CA LEU A 37 15.91 3.42 -6.74
C LEU A 37 15.13 2.17 -6.30
N TYR A 38 15.56 1.52 -5.22
CA TYR A 38 14.86 0.38 -4.63
C TYR A 38 13.45 0.77 -4.20
N ASP A 39 13.30 1.81 -3.37
CA ASP A 39 12.00 2.26 -2.85
C ASP A 39 11.04 2.64 -3.98
N THR A 40 11.52 3.42 -4.96
CA THR A 40 10.73 3.82 -6.12
C THR A 40 10.28 2.61 -6.95
N THR A 41 11.17 1.63 -7.13
CA THR A 41 10.89 0.43 -7.92
C THR A 41 9.88 -0.47 -7.20
N VAL A 42 10.06 -0.71 -5.90
CA VAL A 42 9.13 -1.52 -5.10
C VAL A 42 7.74 -0.90 -5.09
N ARG A 43 7.63 0.42 -4.89
CA ARG A 43 6.34 1.11 -4.96
C ARG A 43 5.65 0.91 -6.31
N ARG A 44 6.39 1.01 -7.41
CA ARG A 44 5.84 0.78 -8.75
C ARG A 44 5.35 -0.67 -8.92
N TYR A 45 6.13 -1.67 -8.48
CA TYR A 45 5.73 -3.07 -8.56
C TYR A 45 4.47 -3.34 -7.73
N THR A 46 4.40 -2.82 -6.51
CA THR A 46 3.25 -3.04 -5.62
C THR A 46 2.03 -2.21 -6.03
N ASP A 47 2.21 -0.93 -6.38
CA ASP A 47 1.09 -0.01 -6.63
C ASP A 47 0.53 -0.14 -8.06
N ASP A 48 1.40 -0.31 -9.06
CA ASP A 48 0.98 -0.35 -10.46
C ASP A 48 0.72 -1.78 -10.95
N MET A 49 1.52 -2.75 -10.52
CA MET A 49 1.49 -4.11 -11.03
C MET A 49 0.89 -5.13 -10.06
N GLY A 50 0.73 -4.77 -8.77
CA GLY A 50 0.24 -5.68 -7.72
C GLY A 50 1.17 -6.88 -7.47
N LEU A 51 2.45 -6.76 -7.85
CA LEU A 51 3.44 -7.81 -7.71
C LEU A 51 4.36 -7.57 -6.51
N PRO A 52 4.76 -8.63 -5.79
CA PRO A 52 5.79 -8.50 -4.75
C PRO A 52 7.16 -8.19 -5.38
N PRO A 53 8.09 -7.60 -4.60
CA PRO A 53 9.48 -7.46 -5.03
C PRO A 53 10.09 -8.81 -5.39
N SER A 54 10.93 -8.85 -6.43
CA SER A 54 11.64 -10.08 -6.81
C SER A 54 12.66 -10.50 -5.73
N ASP A 55 13.05 -11.78 -5.73
CA ASP A 55 14.08 -12.30 -4.83
C ASP A 55 15.39 -11.51 -4.93
N LYS A 56 15.75 -11.08 -6.15
CA LYS A 56 16.92 -10.24 -6.41
C LYS A 56 16.79 -8.86 -5.75
N MET A 57 15.62 -8.26 -5.79
CA MET A 57 15.33 -7.00 -5.09
C MET A 57 15.47 -7.16 -3.58
N LEU A 58 14.93 -8.24 -3.01
CA LEU A 58 15.05 -8.53 -1.59
C LEU A 58 16.51 -8.79 -1.16
N GLU A 59 17.29 -9.48 -2.00
CA GLU A 59 18.72 -9.69 -1.75
C GLU A 59 19.50 -8.36 -1.73
N ASN A 60 19.24 -7.47 -2.69
CA ASN A 60 19.83 -6.16 -2.77
C ASN A 60 19.47 -5.31 -1.53
N TYR A 61 18.22 -5.36 -1.07
CA TYR A 61 17.82 -4.70 0.17
C TYR A 61 18.62 -5.19 1.38
N ARG A 62 18.79 -6.51 1.51
CA ARG A 62 19.61 -7.10 2.61
C ARG A 62 21.07 -6.65 2.53
N LYS A 63 21.66 -6.55 1.32
CA LYS A 63 23.03 -6.05 1.13
C LYS A 63 23.15 -4.57 1.54
N MET A 64 22.21 -3.74 1.14
CA MET A 64 22.17 -2.33 1.53
C MET A 64 22.02 -2.15 3.04
N SER A 65 21.06 -2.84 3.65
CA SER A 65 20.75 -2.75 5.09
C SER A 65 21.94 -3.15 5.96
N ARG A 66 22.78 -4.10 5.52
CA ARG A 66 24.01 -4.50 6.24
C ARG A 66 25.11 -3.46 6.15
N LYS A 67 25.15 -2.66 5.09
CA LYS A 67 26.20 -1.66 4.84
C LYS A 67 25.80 -0.26 5.29
N LEU A 68 24.51 0.03 5.40
CA LEU A 68 23.97 1.22 6.06
C LEU A 68 24.09 1.07 7.58
N GLN A 69 25.29 0.81 8.08
CA GLN A 69 25.62 1.10 9.47
C GLN A 69 25.66 2.63 9.55
N GLN A 70 24.52 3.21 9.89
CA GLN A 70 24.47 4.64 10.21
C GLN A 70 25.45 4.91 11.35
N PRO A 71 26.25 5.99 11.28
CA PRO A 71 27.03 6.42 12.40
C PRO A 71 26.11 6.60 13.62
N GLN A 72 26.64 6.45 14.82
CA GLN A 72 25.86 6.70 16.04
C GLN A 72 25.24 8.08 15.94
N THR A 73 23.89 8.09 15.86
CA THR A 73 23.08 9.29 15.70
C THR A 73 22.27 9.48 16.98
N GLU A 74 22.14 10.69 17.45
CA GLU A 74 21.35 10.98 18.63
C GLU A 74 19.86 10.72 18.38
N LEU A 75 19.13 10.29 19.42
CA LEU A 75 17.72 9.94 19.33
C LEU A 75 16.86 11.07 18.72
N MET A 76 17.17 12.34 19.02
CA MET A 76 16.46 13.48 18.46
C MET A 76 16.63 13.63 16.95
N GLU A 77 17.80 13.33 16.42
CA GLU A 77 18.06 13.34 14.97
C GLU A 77 17.31 12.20 14.27
N ILE A 78 17.32 11.01 14.88
CA ILE A 78 16.53 9.88 14.39
C ILE A 78 15.04 10.24 14.40
N GLN A 79 14.54 10.78 15.52
CA GLN A 79 13.13 11.19 15.63
C GLN A 79 12.77 12.25 14.58
N SER A 80 13.63 13.24 14.33
CA SER A 80 13.38 14.26 13.32
C SER A 80 13.29 13.68 11.91
N SER A 81 14.07 12.64 11.61
CA SER A 81 14.02 11.94 10.31
C SER A 81 12.76 11.09 10.12
N LEU A 82 12.08 10.70 11.21
CA LEU A 82 10.85 9.93 11.19
C LEU A 82 9.58 10.79 11.20
N VAL A 83 9.72 12.11 11.39
CA VAL A 83 8.57 13.02 11.36
C VAL A 83 7.98 13.06 9.96
N GLU A 84 6.72 12.68 9.86
CA GLU A 84 5.96 12.80 8.62
C GLU A 84 5.54 14.27 8.39
N ASN A 85 5.65 14.74 7.16
CA ASN A 85 5.08 16.02 6.79
C ASN A 85 3.57 16.02 7.07
N PRO A 86 2.96 17.16 7.46
CA PRO A 86 1.54 17.22 7.71
C PRO A 86 0.73 16.75 6.50
N VAL A 87 0.25 15.52 6.54
CA VAL A 87 -0.61 14.93 5.51
C VAL A 87 -2.04 14.96 6.02
N SER A 88 -2.97 15.37 5.18
CA SER A 88 -4.40 15.27 5.42
C SER A 88 -4.94 13.94 4.93
N GLY A 89 -5.86 13.32 5.69
CA GLY A 89 -6.52 12.07 5.31
C GLY A 89 -5.81 10.81 5.81
N ALA A 90 -6.24 9.66 5.31
CA ALA A 90 -5.75 8.35 5.72
C ALA A 90 -4.38 8.01 5.14
N TYR A 91 -3.68 7.11 5.79
CA TYR A 91 -2.37 6.63 5.35
C TYR A 91 -2.50 5.61 4.21
N TYR A 92 -2.06 5.99 3.01
CA TYR A 92 -1.91 5.05 1.90
C TYR A 92 -0.54 4.39 1.96
N CYS A 93 -0.50 3.06 1.94
CA CYS A 93 0.75 2.32 2.00
C CYS A 93 0.79 1.15 1.00
N SER A 94 1.97 0.59 0.81
CA SER A 94 2.14 -0.66 0.04
C SER A 94 1.47 -1.84 0.76
N TYR A 95 1.11 -2.88 0.03
CA TYR A 95 0.48 -4.07 0.62
C TYR A 95 1.36 -4.75 1.71
N PRO A 96 2.69 -4.91 1.56
CA PRO A 96 3.54 -5.38 2.65
C PRO A 96 3.46 -4.51 3.90
N SER A 97 3.52 -3.19 3.76
CA SER A 97 3.39 -2.26 4.90
C SER A 97 2.01 -2.33 5.55
N PHE A 98 0.97 -2.59 4.76
CA PHE A 98 -0.38 -2.83 5.27
C PHE A 98 -0.43 -4.10 6.14
N ILE A 99 0.23 -5.19 5.72
CA ILE A 99 0.33 -6.43 6.50
C ILE A 99 1.03 -6.16 7.84
N ASP A 100 2.15 -5.43 7.83
CA ASP A 100 2.86 -5.09 9.07
C ASP A 100 1.99 -4.25 10.01
N THR A 101 1.28 -3.25 9.46
CA THR A 101 0.34 -2.43 10.22
C THR A 101 -0.81 -3.28 10.79
N TYR A 102 -1.37 -4.19 10.00
CA TYR A 102 -2.40 -5.13 10.43
C TYR A 102 -1.93 -5.97 11.62
N HIS A 103 -0.73 -6.57 11.55
CA HIS A 103 -0.17 -7.36 12.64
C HIS A 103 0.06 -6.53 13.91
N ILE A 104 0.55 -5.30 13.77
CA ILE A 104 0.74 -4.38 14.90
C ILE A 104 -0.62 -4.07 15.54
N MET A 105 -1.64 -3.76 14.73
CA MET A 105 -2.97 -3.45 15.24
C MET A 105 -3.61 -4.65 15.96
N GLN A 106 -3.47 -5.86 15.40
CA GLN A 106 -3.96 -7.08 16.03
C GLN A 106 -3.37 -7.27 17.44
N ARG A 107 -2.04 -7.16 17.58
CA ARG A 107 -1.35 -7.24 18.88
C ARG A 107 -1.78 -6.14 19.85
N ASN A 108 -1.99 -4.92 19.35
CA ASN A 108 -2.45 -3.81 20.18
C ASN A 108 -3.90 -4.00 20.65
N MET A 109 -4.78 -4.57 19.82
CA MET A 109 -6.16 -4.91 20.23
C MET A 109 -6.20 -5.88 21.42
N GLU A 110 -5.37 -6.92 21.38
CA GLU A 110 -5.27 -7.88 22.48
C GLU A 110 -4.84 -7.22 23.81
N ARG A 111 -3.97 -6.22 23.72
CA ARG A 111 -3.40 -5.53 24.90
C ARG A 111 -4.26 -4.39 25.43
N ILE A 112 -4.84 -3.58 24.54
CA ILE A 112 -5.47 -2.30 24.88
C ILE A 112 -7.01 -2.38 24.79
N GLY A 113 -7.55 -3.38 24.04
CA GLY A 113 -8.98 -3.63 23.97
C GLY A 113 -9.76 -2.67 23.07
N PHE A 114 -9.11 -1.99 22.09
CA PHE A 114 -9.83 -1.21 21.10
C PHE A 114 -10.34 -2.10 19.96
N SER A 115 -11.37 -1.63 19.24
CA SER A 115 -11.92 -2.33 18.09
C SER A 115 -11.27 -1.85 16.80
N ALA A 116 -11.04 -2.76 15.85
CA ALA A 116 -10.64 -2.44 14.49
C ALA A 116 -11.35 -3.35 13.48
N PHE A 117 -11.62 -2.81 12.30
CA PHE A 117 -12.30 -3.51 11.21
C PHE A 117 -11.49 -3.42 9.93
N MET A 118 -11.45 -4.53 9.19
CA MET A 118 -10.96 -4.55 7.83
C MET A 118 -12.14 -4.46 6.87
N LEU A 119 -12.09 -3.53 5.93
CA LEU A 119 -13.08 -3.32 4.90
C LEU A 119 -12.45 -3.61 3.54
N LEU A 120 -13.05 -4.52 2.78
CA LEU A 120 -12.69 -4.78 1.39
C LEU A 120 -13.63 -3.98 0.49
N CYS A 121 -13.06 -3.14 -0.36
CA CYS A 121 -13.75 -2.36 -1.38
C CYS A 121 -13.49 -3.00 -2.74
N THR A 122 -14.51 -3.58 -3.37
CA THR A 122 -14.41 -4.23 -4.69
C THR A 122 -15.16 -3.40 -5.73
N LEU A 123 -14.43 -2.89 -6.72
CA LEU A 123 -14.98 -2.13 -7.84
C LEU A 123 -15.74 -3.06 -8.79
N VAL A 124 -16.96 -2.71 -9.11
CA VAL A 124 -17.84 -3.44 -10.02
C VAL A 124 -18.50 -2.46 -11.01
N ASP A 125 -19.08 -2.98 -12.08
CA ASP A 125 -19.92 -2.18 -12.97
C ASP A 125 -21.33 -1.96 -12.36
N TYR A 126 -22.19 -1.25 -13.08
CA TYR A 126 -23.56 -0.93 -12.66
C TYR A 126 -24.47 -2.18 -12.54
N GLU A 127 -24.07 -3.32 -13.12
CA GLU A 127 -24.75 -4.61 -12.96
C GLU A 127 -24.18 -5.46 -11.82
N GLY A 128 -23.14 -4.96 -11.12
CA GLY A 128 -22.44 -5.68 -10.06
C GLY A 128 -21.44 -6.73 -10.58
N LYS A 129 -21.06 -6.67 -11.86
CA LYS A 129 -20.12 -7.58 -12.51
C LYS A 129 -18.70 -7.00 -12.53
N PRO A 130 -17.66 -7.84 -12.68
CA PRO A 130 -16.30 -7.36 -12.88
C PRO A 130 -16.17 -6.51 -14.15
N ILE A 131 -15.42 -5.41 -14.07
CA ILE A 131 -15.16 -4.52 -15.21
C ILE A 131 -14.13 -5.18 -16.14
N SER A 132 -14.55 -5.55 -17.35
CA SER A 132 -13.69 -6.27 -18.30
C SER A 132 -12.73 -5.38 -19.08
N ASN A 133 -13.07 -4.10 -19.28
CA ASN A 133 -12.22 -3.16 -20.00
C ASN A 133 -11.09 -2.65 -19.08
N LYS A 134 -9.85 -2.96 -19.44
CA LYS A 134 -8.66 -2.66 -18.61
C LYS A 134 -8.46 -1.15 -18.39
N GLU A 135 -8.59 -0.33 -19.43
CA GLU A 135 -8.40 1.12 -19.33
C GLU A 135 -9.45 1.76 -18.39
N LYS A 136 -10.72 1.37 -18.57
CA LYS A 136 -11.81 1.82 -17.69
C LYS A 136 -11.63 1.34 -16.26
N LEU A 137 -11.10 0.13 -16.06
CA LEU A 137 -10.81 -0.40 -14.73
C LEU A 137 -9.71 0.42 -14.04
N GLU A 138 -8.64 0.76 -14.73
CA GLU A 138 -7.55 1.59 -14.21
C GLU A 138 -8.02 3.01 -13.84
N GLU A 139 -8.78 3.65 -14.72
CA GLU A 139 -9.36 4.99 -14.48
C GLU A 139 -10.24 4.99 -13.23
N ARG A 140 -11.19 4.05 -13.16
CA ARG A 140 -12.12 3.94 -12.02
C ARG A 140 -11.42 3.48 -10.74
N SER A 141 -10.39 2.63 -10.85
CA SER A 141 -9.56 2.24 -9.71
C SER A 141 -8.83 3.44 -9.12
N ARG A 142 -8.34 4.37 -9.95
CA ARG A 142 -7.73 5.62 -9.50
C ARG A 142 -8.76 6.51 -8.78
N ALA A 143 -9.94 6.68 -9.37
CA ALA A 143 -11.03 7.44 -8.75
C ALA A 143 -11.47 6.82 -7.41
N LEU A 144 -11.51 5.48 -7.31
CA LEU A 144 -11.80 4.78 -6.07
C LEU A 144 -10.70 5.03 -5.02
N LYS A 145 -9.42 4.99 -5.39
CA LYS A 145 -8.30 5.34 -4.49
C LYS A 145 -8.48 6.71 -3.86
N GLU A 146 -8.77 7.72 -4.69
CA GLU A 146 -8.98 9.08 -4.23
C GLU A 146 -10.23 9.22 -3.35
N SER A 147 -11.31 8.52 -3.72
CA SER A 147 -12.56 8.51 -2.95
C SER A 147 -12.37 7.87 -1.58
N ILE A 148 -11.58 6.79 -1.49
CA ILE A 148 -11.19 6.17 -0.21
C ILE A 148 -10.39 7.17 0.62
N GLY A 149 -9.29 7.71 0.07
CA GLY A 149 -8.40 8.62 0.80
C GLY A 149 -9.10 9.85 1.37
N SER A 150 -10.05 10.44 0.60
CA SER A 150 -10.83 11.60 1.05
C SER A 150 -11.96 11.27 2.03
N SER A 151 -12.37 10.01 2.12
CA SER A 151 -13.48 9.56 2.98
C SER A 151 -13.03 9.07 4.36
N LEU A 152 -11.75 8.75 4.51
CA LEU A 152 -11.16 8.17 5.71
C LEU A 152 -10.59 9.24 6.66
N ARG A 153 -10.34 8.84 7.91
CA ARG A 153 -9.70 9.68 8.93
C ARG A 153 -8.18 9.51 8.89
N LYS A 154 -7.45 10.45 9.47
CA LYS A 154 -5.97 10.44 9.53
C LYS A 154 -5.37 9.17 10.14
N GLY A 155 -6.06 8.52 11.05
CA GLY A 155 -5.60 7.27 11.68
C GLY A 155 -5.93 5.98 10.92
N ASP A 156 -6.75 6.06 9.87
CA ASP A 156 -7.10 4.90 9.06
C ASP A 156 -6.00 4.61 8.03
N VAL A 157 -5.89 3.34 7.61
CA VAL A 157 -4.86 2.88 6.67
C VAL A 157 -5.53 2.18 5.49
N TYR A 158 -5.03 2.40 4.28
CA TYR A 158 -5.54 1.70 3.12
C TYR A 158 -4.45 1.36 2.10
N THR A 159 -4.72 0.32 1.30
CA THR A 159 -3.80 -0.18 0.28
C THR A 159 -4.56 -0.71 -0.92
N LYS A 160 -3.90 -0.72 -2.08
CA LYS A 160 -4.38 -1.44 -3.27
C LYS A 160 -4.06 -2.92 -3.10
N PHE A 161 -5.08 -3.78 -3.21
CA PHE A 161 -4.93 -5.23 -3.11
C PHE A 161 -4.87 -5.90 -4.49
N SER A 162 -5.69 -5.42 -5.43
CA SER A 162 -5.70 -5.88 -6.82
C SER A 162 -6.09 -4.75 -7.77
N ALA A 163 -6.20 -5.02 -9.06
CA ALA A 163 -6.64 -4.03 -10.05
C ALA A 163 -8.02 -3.42 -9.72
N SER A 164 -8.92 -4.20 -9.09
CA SER A 164 -10.28 -3.79 -8.76
C SER A 164 -10.55 -3.69 -7.26
N GLN A 165 -9.57 -3.94 -6.39
CA GLN A 165 -9.80 -4.07 -4.96
C GLN A 165 -8.85 -3.24 -4.11
N TYR A 166 -9.40 -2.64 -3.06
CA TYR A 166 -8.68 -1.95 -2.00
C TYR A 166 -9.04 -2.55 -0.64
N LEU A 167 -8.06 -2.65 0.23
CA LEU A 167 -8.22 -2.96 1.65
C LEU A 167 -8.12 -1.67 2.46
N VAL A 168 -9.00 -1.54 3.44
CA VAL A 168 -9.02 -0.43 4.39
C VAL A 168 -9.02 -1.00 5.81
N LEU A 169 -8.17 -0.45 6.66
CA LEU A 169 -8.11 -0.77 8.08
C LEU A 169 -8.67 0.43 8.86
N LEU A 170 -9.83 0.24 9.46
CA LEU A 170 -10.54 1.23 10.26
C LEU A 170 -10.22 1.03 11.73
N ILE A 171 -9.44 1.95 12.32
CA ILE A 171 -8.95 1.85 13.69
C ILE A 171 -9.92 2.56 14.65
N GLY A 172 -10.28 1.89 15.74
CA GLY A 172 -11.24 2.44 16.70
C GLY A 172 -12.66 2.58 16.13
N SER A 173 -13.04 1.70 15.19
CA SER A 173 -14.34 1.74 14.52
C SER A 173 -15.27 0.62 15.01
N THR A 174 -16.55 0.76 14.69
CA THR A 174 -17.60 -0.26 14.90
C THR A 174 -18.11 -0.77 13.54
N ARG A 175 -18.96 -1.79 13.56
CA ARG A 175 -19.61 -2.29 12.34
C ARG A 175 -20.44 -1.20 11.65
N GLU A 176 -21.19 -0.43 12.44
CA GLU A 176 -21.97 0.72 11.94
C GLU A 176 -21.05 1.81 11.38
N GLY A 177 -19.87 1.98 11.98
CA GLY A 177 -18.82 2.88 11.47
C GLY A 177 -18.33 2.46 10.08
N CYS A 178 -18.20 1.15 9.82
CA CYS A 178 -17.85 0.63 8.48
C CYS A 178 -18.93 1.02 7.45
N ASP A 179 -20.21 0.92 7.79
CA ASP A 179 -21.32 1.28 6.89
C ASP A 179 -21.34 2.79 6.59
N VAL A 180 -20.99 3.61 7.57
CA VAL A 180 -20.87 5.07 7.38
C VAL A 180 -19.73 5.36 6.40
N VAL A 181 -18.57 4.74 6.60
CA VAL A 181 -17.41 4.91 5.70
C VAL A 181 -17.73 4.41 4.29
N ALA A 182 -18.34 3.23 4.15
CA ALA A 182 -18.75 2.68 2.86
C ALA A 182 -19.68 3.64 2.09
N ARG A 183 -20.67 4.22 2.76
CA ARG A 183 -21.57 5.22 2.16
C ARG A 183 -20.83 6.49 1.72
N ARG A 184 -19.85 6.97 2.51
CA ARG A 184 -19.04 8.15 2.16
C ARG A 184 -18.17 7.87 0.92
N ILE A 185 -17.51 6.72 0.86
CA ILE A 185 -16.72 6.29 -0.31
C ILE A 185 -17.61 6.20 -1.55
N SER A 186 -18.77 5.54 -1.45
CA SER A 186 -19.70 5.41 -2.57
C SER A 186 -20.22 6.77 -3.06
N LYS A 187 -20.51 7.70 -2.13
CA LYS A 187 -20.92 9.06 -2.49
C LYS A 187 -19.81 9.80 -3.23
N SER A 188 -18.59 9.79 -2.69
CA SER A 188 -17.43 10.45 -3.30
C SER A 188 -17.11 9.87 -4.68
N LEU A 189 -17.19 8.55 -4.84
CA LEU A 189 -16.97 7.91 -6.14
C LEU A 189 -18.04 8.30 -7.16
N LYS A 190 -19.33 8.36 -6.77
CA LYS A 190 -20.43 8.78 -7.64
C LYS A 190 -20.30 10.24 -8.07
N GLU A 191 -19.78 11.10 -7.21
CA GLU A 191 -19.51 12.50 -7.55
C GLU A 191 -18.39 12.64 -8.60
N ARG A 192 -17.44 11.70 -8.66
CA ARG A 192 -16.32 11.69 -9.61
C ARG A 192 -16.66 10.98 -10.93
N GLU A 193 -17.28 9.80 -10.85
CA GLU A 193 -17.47 8.88 -11.97
C GLU A 193 -18.94 8.78 -12.45
N GLY A 194 -19.86 9.46 -11.76
CA GLY A 194 -21.28 9.31 -11.98
C GLY A 194 -21.78 7.92 -11.56
N THR A 195 -22.86 7.44 -12.21
CA THR A 195 -23.50 6.15 -11.86
C THR A 195 -22.88 4.93 -12.56
N LYS A 196 -21.77 5.09 -13.27
CA LYS A 196 -21.17 4.04 -14.11
C LYS A 196 -20.30 3.03 -13.35
N ALA A 197 -19.95 3.33 -12.11
CA ALA A 197 -19.15 2.46 -11.26
C ALA A 197 -19.80 2.32 -9.89
N GLU A 198 -19.76 1.12 -9.35
CA GLU A 198 -20.24 0.80 -8.01
C GLU A 198 -19.15 0.10 -7.21
N VAL A 199 -19.27 0.15 -5.89
CA VAL A 199 -18.36 -0.52 -4.98
C VAL A 199 -19.15 -1.52 -4.14
N ARG A 200 -18.72 -2.77 -4.16
CA ARG A 200 -19.20 -3.80 -3.23
C ARG A 200 -18.29 -3.82 -2.01
N TYR A 201 -18.88 -3.83 -0.84
CA TYR A 201 -18.17 -3.82 0.42
C TYR A 201 -18.34 -5.14 1.15
N SER A 202 -17.25 -5.60 1.78
CA SER A 202 -17.26 -6.68 2.76
C SER A 202 -16.42 -6.24 3.95
N ASN A 203 -16.90 -6.43 5.17
CA ASN A 203 -16.17 -6.06 6.38
C ASN A 203 -16.02 -7.25 7.33
N VAL A 204 -14.97 -7.24 8.11
CA VAL A 204 -14.70 -8.22 9.15
C VAL A 204 -14.03 -7.53 10.33
N SER A 205 -14.42 -7.88 11.54
CA SER A 205 -13.69 -7.45 12.74
C SER A 205 -12.37 -8.19 12.84
N LEU A 206 -11.32 -7.49 13.22
CA LEU A 206 -10.02 -8.13 13.46
C LEU A 206 -10.08 -9.13 14.63
N SER A 207 -10.98 -8.94 15.59
CA SER A 207 -11.21 -9.88 16.69
C SER A 207 -11.83 -11.22 16.24
N ASP A 208 -12.63 -11.22 15.17
CA ASP A 208 -13.29 -12.43 14.69
C ASP A 208 -12.28 -13.38 14.00
N LEU A 209 -11.26 -12.84 13.36
CA LEU A 209 -10.22 -13.63 12.70
C LEU A 209 -9.28 -14.33 13.68
N SER A 210 -9.02 -13.73 14.85
CA SER A 210 -8.21 -14.35 15.91
C SER A 210 -8.84 -15.65 16.44
N ARG A 211 -10.16 -15.77 16.37
CA ARG A 211 -10.90 -16.98 16.80
C ARG A 211 -10.88 -18.12 15.79
N ILE A 212 -10.69 -17.80 14.49
CA ILE A 212 -10.67 -18.81 13.41
C ILE A 212 -9.32 -19.53 13.33
N VAL A 213 -8.23 -18.87 13.72
CA VAL A 213 -6.86 -19.42 13.66
C VAL A 213 -6.50 -20.25 14.89
N GLN A 214 -7.29 -20.17 15.98
CA GLN A 214 -7.07 -20.91 17.22
C GLN A 214 -7.86 -22.25 17.30
N ASN A 215 -8.63 -22.61 16.28
CA ASN A 215 -9.29 -23.90 16.08
C ASN A 215 -8.65 -24.65 14.91
#